data_df3834243805f9cca7c535fc6fefe023
#
_entry.id   df3834243805f9cca7c535fc6fefe023
#
_cell.length_a   1.000
_cell.length_b   1.000
_cell.length_c   1.000
_cell.angle_alpha   90.00
_cell.angle_beta   90.00
_cell.angle_gamma   90.00
#
_symmetry.space_group_name_H-M   'P 1'
#
loop_
_entity.id
_entity.type
_entity.pdbx_description
1 polymer ?
#
loop_
_entity_poly.entity_id
_entity_poly.type
_entity_poly.pdbx_seq_one_letter_code
_entity_poly.pdbx_strand_id
1 'polypeptide(L)'
;LEIYTETLERVTRTAAEAVQRPRLATAREVMASIVPPKRAVTPSNGPSAETRAATFGSDISAMDKPQPMSRLINWALNDLMLAHEEIVLCGEDVGRKGGVYGVTQRLQQRFGEDRVIDTLLDEQSILGLAIGMAQNGFIPVPEIQFLAYLHNAEDQLRGEAATLPFFSNGQFTNPMVLRIAGLGYQKGFGGHFHNDNSIAVLRDIPGVIIACPSTGADAAMMLRECVRLAREEQRVVVFLEPIALYPMRDLQTDGDNAWMCSYPPPDESIAFGQIGQHGAGTDLAIVTYGNGHYLSRKAEADLRAKGIDLRIIDLRWLAPLPEEALLAAAKGCKNVLIVDECRRTGGQAEALMALFAEAGQSRLARVTAQDSF
;
A
#
# COMPACT_ATOMS: atom_id res chain seq x y z
N LEU A 1 5.62 -51.29 8.08
CA LEU A 1 5.63 -51.68 6.70
C LEU A 1 4.21 -51.63 6.09
N GLU A 2 3.20 -52.17 6.76
CA GLU A 2 1.80 -52.20 6.29
C GLU A 2 1.25 -50.79 5.99
N ILE A 3 1.36 -49.89 6.94
CA ILE A 3 0.93 -48.48 6.77
C ILE A 3 1.65 -47.83 5.60
N TYR A 4 2.93 -48.10 5.42
CA TYR A 4 3.71 -47.57 4.29
C TYR A 4 3.16 -48.09 2.95
N THR A 5 2.93 -49.41 2.87
CA THR A 5 2.43 -50.06 1.65
C THR A 5 1.04 -49.54 1.29
N GLU A 6 0.11 -49.50 2.23
CA GLU A 6 -1.23 -48.95 2.03
C GLU A 6 -1.23 -47.49 1.62
N THR A 7 -0.34 -46.70 2.23
CA THR A 7 -0.19 -45.26 1.88
C THR A 7 0.37 -45.09 0.48
N LEU A 8 1.38 -45.89 0.10
CA LEU A 8 1.96 -45.84 -1.23
C LEU A 8 0.93 -46.22 -2.31
N GLU A 9 0.16 -47.28 -2.08
CA GLU A 9 -0.91 -47.69 -3.01
C GLU A 9 -1.97 -46.61 -3.16
N ARG A 10 -2.39 -45.98 -2.04
CA ARG A 10 -3.34 -44.88 -2.06
C ARG A 10 -2.83 -43.67 -2.82
N VAL A 11 -1.57 -43.26 -2.57
CA VAL A 11 -0.93 -42.12 -3.27
C VAL A 11 -0.80 -42.40 -4.74
N THR A 12 -0.36 -43.61 -5.11
CA THR A 12 -0.21 -43.99 -6.52
C THR A 12 -1.55 -43.98 -7.27
N ARG A 13 -2.61 -44.51 -6.65
CA ARG A 13 -3.95 -44.47 -7.24
C ARG A 13 -4.44 -43.05 -7.40
N THR A 14 -4.33 -42.21 -6.33
CA THR A 14 -4.75 -40.81 -6.38
C THR A 14 -3.98 -40.01 -7.41
N ALA A 15 -2.69 -40.25 -7.56
CA ALA A 15 -1.87 -39.64 -8.62
C ALA A 15 -2.34 -40.00 -10.03
N ALA A 16 -2.63 -41.30 -10.25
CA ALA A 16 -3.16 -41.78 -11.54
C ALA A 16 -4.52 -41.14 -11.88
N GLU A 17 -5.41 -40.99 -10.89
CA GLU A 17 -6.68 -40.30 -11.07
C GLU A 17 -6.49 -38.81 -11.34
N ALA A 18 -5.56 -38.15 -10.62
CA ALA A 18 -5.29 -36.72 -10.79
C ALA A 18 -4.77 -36.38 -12.19
N VAL A 19 -3.92 -37.24 -12.78
CA VAL A 19 -3.39 -37.04 -14.13
C VAL A 19 -4.50 -37.09 -15.21
N GLN A 20 -5.61 -37.74 -14.93
CA GLN A 20 -6.76 -37.83 -15.85
C GLN A 20 -7.72 -36.63 -15.73
N ARG A 21 -7.55 -35.79 -14.74
CA ARG A 21 -8.42 -34.60 -14.58
C ARG A 21 -8.20 -33.58 -15.70
N PRO A 22 -9.25 -32.83 -16.09
CA PRO A 22 -9.09 -31.76 -17.06
C PRO A 22 -8.03 -30.74 -16.64
N ARG A 23 -7.23 -30.32 -17.60
CA ARG A 23 -6.25 -29.23 -17.40
C ARG A 23 -6.96 -27.87 -17.51
N LEU A 24 -6.38 -26.85 -16.86
CA LEU A 24 -6.80 -25.48 -17.06
C LEU A 24 -6.55 -25.10 -18.53
N ALA A 25 -7.59 -24.66 -19.22
CA ALA A 25 -7.56 -24.45 -20.68
C ALA A 25 -7.56 -22.95 -21.07
N THR A 26 -7.99 -22.06 -20.18
CA THR A 26 -8.12 -20.64 -20.46
C THR A 26 -7.29 -19.79 -19.49
N ALA A 27 -6.87 -18.60 -19.93
CA ALA A 27 -6.20 -17.64 -19.08
C ALA A 27 -7.02 -17.31 -17.81
N ARG A 28 -8.35 -17.20 -17.96
CA ARG A 28 -9.27 -16.96 -16.84
C ARG A 28 -9.19 -18.06 -15.79
N GLU A 29 -9.17 -19.34 -16.20
CA GLU A 29 -9.06 -20.46 -15.27
C GLU A 29 -7.69 -20.47 -14.58
N VAL A 30 -6.60 -20.21 -15.33
CA VAL A 30 -5.24 -20.14 -14.78
C VAL A 30 -5.12 -19.01 -13.75
N MET A 31 -5.74 -17.86 -14.01
CA MET A 31 -5.66 -16.68 -13.14
C MET A 31 -6.65 -16.70 -11.96
N ALA A 32 -7.63 -17.58 -11.99
CA ALA A 32 -8.77 -17.54 -11.05
C ALA A 32 -8.36 -17.57 -9.56
N SER A 33 -7.29 -18.29 -9.23
CA SER A 33 -6.81 -18.43 -7.85
C SER A 33 -5.76 -17.38 -7.42
N ILE A 34 -5.37 -16.46 -8.31
CA ILE A 34 -4.49 -15.33 -7.95
C ILE A 34 -5.22 -14.38 -6.99
N VAL A 35 -6.54 -14.20 -7.20
CA VAL A 35 -7.39 -13.42 -6.30
C VAL A 35 -8.15 -14.40 -5.40
N PRO A 36 -7.88 -14.40 -4.08
CA PRO A 36 -8.54 -15.32 -3.18
C PRO A 36 -10.06 -15.05 -3.09
N PRO A 37 -10.86 -16.06 -2.68
CA PRO A 37 -12.28 -15.88 -2.48
C PRO A 37 -12.55 -14.93 -1.31
N LYS A 38 -13.60 -14.12 -1.43
CA LYS A 38 -14.05 -13.25 -0.34
C LYS A 38 -14.46 -14.08 0.87
N ARG A 39 -14.12 -13.59 2.06
CA ARG A 39 -14.52 -14.21 3.33
C ARG A 39 -15.69 -13.43 3.93
N ALA A 40 -16.69 -14.14 4.43
CA ALA A 40 -17.71 -13.53 5.26
C ALA A 40 -17.07 -13.07 6.58
N VAL A 41 -17.16 -11.79 6.88
CA VAL A 41 -16.67 -11.21 8.13
C VAL A 41 -17.84 -10.63 8.92
N THR A 42 -17.73 -10.65 10.23
CA THR A 42 -18.70 -9.96 11.07
C THR A 42 -18.54 -8.45 10.87
N PRO A 43 -19.60 -7.72 10.51
CA PRO A 43 -19.55 -6.29 10.45
C PRO A 43 -19.11 -5.69 11.78
N SER A 44 -18.16 -4.78 11.77
CA SER A 44 -17.81 -4.00 12.96
C SER A 44 -18.65 -2.73 12.96
N ASN A 45 -19.29 -2.44 14.07
CA ASN A 45 -19.98 -1.15 14.28
C ASN A 45 -18.99 -0.02 14.60
N GLY A 46 -17.68 -0.33 14.59
CA GLY A 46 -16.66 0.60 15.05
C GLY A 46 -16.68 0.82 16.57
N PRO A 47 -15.72 1.55 17.12
CA PRO A 47 -15.70 1.89 18.52
C PRO A 47 -16.78 2.94 18.83
N SER A 48 -17.36 2.88 20.04
CA SER A 48 -18.24 3.95 20.50
C SER A 48 -17.49 5.27 20.58
N ALA A 49 -18.23 6.38 20.49
CA ALA A 49 -17.63 7.72 20.64
C ALA A 49 -16.93 7.87 22.01
N GLU A 50 -17.47 7.25 23.06
CA GLU A 50 -16.89 7.25 24.40
C GLU A 50 -15.57 6.48 24.44
N THR A 51 -15.53 5.26 23.90
CA THR A 51 -14.31 4.44 23.81
C THR A 51 -13.25 5.17 23.02
N ARG A 52 -13.64 5.77 21.89
CA ARG A 52 -12.74 6.55 21.05
C ARG A 52 -12.19 7.77 21.80
N ALA A 53 -13.05 8.51 22.49
CA ALA A 53 -12.62 9.69 23.29
C ALA A 53 -11.66 9.28 24.43
N ALA A 54 -11.91 8.17 25.10
CA ALA A 54 -11.03 7.65 26.16
C ALA A 54 -9.65 7.25 25.60
N THR A 55 -9.61 6.62 24.42
CA THR A 55 -8.35 6.18 23.78
C THR A 55 -7.52 7.34 23.26
N PHE A 56 -8.14 8.27 22.57
CA PHE A 56 -7.44 9.40 21.98
C PHE A 56 -7.13 10.53 22.95
N GLY A 57 -7.96 10.71 24.00
CA GLY A 57 -7.78 11.75 25.00
C GLY A 57 -7.70 13.16 24.36
N SER A 58 -6.60 13.86 24.64
CA SER A 58 -6.38 15.22 24.11
C SER A 58 -6.21 15.28 22.57
N ASP A 59 -5.90 14.16 21.91
CA ASP A 59 -5.73 14.13 20.45
C ASP A 59 -7.05 14.43 19.71
N ILE A 60 -8.23 14.12 20.31
CA ILE A 60 -9.54 14.40 19.71
C ILE A 60 -9.67 15.88 19.30
N SER A 61 -9.25 16.80 20.16
CA SER A 61 -9.34 18.23 19.87
C SER A 61 -8.38 18.72 18.77
N ALA A 62 -7.42 17.89 18.39
CA ALA A 62 -6.47 18.19 17.34
C ALA A 62 -6.87 17.62 15.97
N MET A 63 -7.89 16.74 15.91
CA MET A 63 -8.28 16.04 14.68
C MET A 63 -8.89 16.98 13.63
N ASP A 64 -9.61 18.02 14.08
CA ASP A 64 -10.19 19.04 13.19
C ASP A 64 -9.14 20.03 12.66
N LYS A 65 -7.92 19.98 13.20
CA LYS A 65 -6.83 20.87 12.80
C LYS A 65 -5.92 20.16 11.80
N PRO A 66 -5.37 20.88 10.82
CA PRO A 66 -4.41 20.29 9.89
C PRO A 66 -3.21 19.65 10.60
N GLN A 67 -2.85 18.45 10.21
CA GLN A 67 -1.77 17.63 10.77
C GLN A 67 -0.92 17.01 9.66
N PRO A 68 0.34 16.66 9.96
CA PRO A 68 1.21 15.96 9.01
C PRO A 68 0.77 14.50 8.81
N MET A 69 1.17 13.90 7.68
CA MET A 69 0.77 12.55 7.28
C MET A 69 1.05 11.49 8.34
N SER A 70 2.23 11.50 8.97
CA SER A 70 2.61 10.51 10.00
C SER A 70 1.61 10.45 11.15
N ARG A 71 1.07 11.61 11.56
CA ARG A 71 0.07 11.67 12.63
C ARG A 71 -1.29 11.14 12.19
N LEU A 72 -1.68 11.40 10.95
CA LEU A 72 -2.96 10.90 10.42
C LEU A 72 -2.94 9.39 10.23
N ILE A 73 -1.81 8.80 9.81
CA ILE A 73 -1.64 7.34 9.78
C ILE A 73 -1.71 6.76 11.19
N ASN A 74 -1.05 7.38 12.17
CA ASN A 74 -1.14 6.94 13.57
C ASN A 74 -2.58 6.90 14.07
N TRP A 75 -3.35 7.94 13.81
CA TRP A 75 -4.76 7.98 14.22
C TRP A 75 -5.62 6.95 13.48
N ALA A 76 -5.35 6.70 12.19
CA ALA A 76 -6.03 5.67 11.44
C ALA A 76 -5.74 4.26 12.01
N LEU A 77 -4.48 3.98 12.36
CA LEU A 77 -4.11 2.72 13.05
C LEU A 77 -4.83 2.57 14.39
N ASN A 78 -4.93 3.65 15.19
CA ASN A 78 -5.69 3.62 16.44
C ASN A 78 -7.17 3.28 16.21
N ASP A 79 -7.85 3.97 15.29
CA ASP A 79 -9.26 3.71 14.99
C ASP A 79 -9.47 2.27 14.48
N LEU A 80 -8.58 1.79 13.60
CA LEU A 80 -8.64 0.43 13.07
C LEU A 80 -8.43 -0.63 14.15
N MET A 81 -7.46 -0.45 15.05
CA MET A 81 -7.20 -1.37 16.16
C MET A 81 -8.31 -1.35 17.22
N LEU A 82 -9.01 -0.23 17.38
CA LEU A 82 -10.21 -0.15 18.22
C LEU A 82 -11.41 -0.87 17.59
N ALA A 83 -11.55 -0.76 16.26
CA ALA A 83 -12.66 -1.36 15.53
C ALA A 83 -12.50 -2.88 15.32
N HIS A 84 -11.26 -3.39 15.32
CA HIS A 84 -10.93 -4.75 14.92
C HIS A 84 -9.93 -5.38 15.89
N GLU A 85 -10.41 -6.28 16.72
CA GLU A 85 -9.59 -6.97 17.74
C GLU A 85 -8.55 -7.90 17.10
N GLU A 86 -8.83 -8.41 15.91
CA GLU A 86 -7.95 -9.31 15.16
C GLU A 86 -6.73 -8.61 14.52
N ILE A 87 -6.66 -7.26 14.52
CA ILE A 87 -5.50 -6.55 13.99
C ILE A 87 -4.34 -6.65 14.98
N VAL A 88 -3.20 -7.13 14.48
CA VAL A 88 -1.92 -7.19 15.20
C VAL A 88 -0.84 -6.48 14.40
N LEU A 89 -0.23 -5.48 15.01
CA LEU A 89 0.91 -4.75 14.43
C LEU A 89 2.21 -5.43 14.88
N CYS A 90 3.14 -5.67 13.97
CA CYS A 90 4.45 -6.21 14.30
C CYS A 90 5.54 -5.59 13.41
N GLY A 91 6.75 -5.49 13.95
CA GLY A 91 7.88 -4.93 13.23
C GLY A 91 8.99 -4.47 14.16
N GLU A 92 10.05 -3.97 13.59
CA GLU A 92 11.18 -3.42 14.34
C GLU A 92 10.81 -2.06 14.94
N ASP A 93 11.03 -1.88 16.25
CA ASP A 93 10.81 -0.61 16.96
C ASP A 93 9.36 -0.07 16.92
N VAL A 94 8.38 -0.85 16.51
CA VAL A 94 6.97 -0.40 16.38
C VAL A 94 6.27 -0.22 17.72
N GLY A 95 6.76 -0.86 18.77
CA GLY A 95 6.18 -0.87 20.10
C GLY A 95 6.58 0.37 20.93
N ARG A 96 7.45 0.16 21.92
CA ARG A 96 7.82 1.21 22.89
C ARG A 96 8.39 2.47 22.24
N LYS A 97 9.21 2.32 21.21
CA LYS A 97 9.83 3.44 20.49
C LYS A 97 8.82 4.20 19.62
N GLY A 98 7.80 3.50 19.12
CA GLY A 98 6.75 4.09 18.28
C GLY A 98 7.13 4.26 16.82
N GLY A 99 8.07 3.44 16.32
CA GLY A 99 8.60 3.52 14.96
C GLY A 99 9.64 4.63 14.79
N VAL A 100 10.43 4.56 13.72
CA VAL A 100 11.48 5.54 13.43
C VAL A 100 10.91 6.95 13.22
N TYR A 101 9.72 7.03 12.66
CA TYR A 101 9.05 8.31 12.33
C TYR A 101 7.86 8.63 13.23
N GLY A 102 7.69 7.89 14.33
CA GLY A 102 6.59 8.11 15.28
C GLY A 102 5.21 7.69 14.77
N VAL A 103 5.13 6.94 13.68
CA VAL A 103 3.85 6.51 13.08
C VAL A 103 3.08 5.56 14.01
N THR A 104 3.79 4.71 14.76
CA THR A 104 3.18 3.77 15.72
C THR A 104 3.25 4.24 17.16
N GLN A 105 3.56 5.52 17.38
CA GLN A 105 3.73 6.09 18.72
C GLN A 105 2.51 5.84 19.61
N ARG A 106 2.73 5.35 20.83
CA ARG A 106 1.74 5.06 21.86
C ARG A 106 0.76 3.90 21.53
N LEU A 107 0.87 3.22 20.40
CA LEU A 107 -0.02 2.10 20.09
C LEU A 107 0.17 0.96 21.08
N GLN A 108 1.41 0.57 21.38
CA GLN A 108 1.68 -0.49 22.35
C GLN A 108 1.16 -0.15 23.75
N GLN A 109 1.30 1.11 24.18
CA GLN A 109 0.77 1.57 25.46
C GLN A 109 -0.76 1.45 25.54
N ARG A 110 -1.46 1.64 24.40
CA ARG A 110 -2.93 1.62 24.30
C ARG A 110 -3.50 0.22 24.15
N PHE A 111 -2.84 -0.62 23.33
CA PHE A 111 -3.37 -1.91 22.92
C PHE A 111 -2.64 -3.12 23.49
N GLY A 112 -1.51 -2.90 24.19
CA GLY A 112 -0.71 -3.96 24.80
C GLY A 112 0.34 -4.56 23.87
N GLU A 113 1.28 -5.30 24.47
CA GLU A 113 2.39 -5.94 23.77
C GLU A 113 1.92 -7.13 22.91
N ASP A 114 0.79 -7.73 23.24
CA ASP A 114 0.20 -8.83 22.47
C ASP A 114 -0.36 -8.37 21.11
N ARG A 115 -0.68 -7.10 20.98
CA ARG A 115 -1.24 -6.52 19.74
C ARG A 115 -0.29 -5.57 19.02
N VAL A 116 0.77 -5.13 19.67
CA VAL A 116 1.83 -4.31 19.05
C VAL A 116 3.17 -4.91 19.46
N ILE A 117 3.74 -5.71 18.59
CA ILE A 117 4.86 -6.60 18.85
C ILE A 117 6.14 -6.02 18.29
N ASP A 118 7.09 -5.69 19.16
CA ASP A 118 8.46 -5.43 18.73
C ASP A 118 9.13 -6.76 18.34
N THR A 119 9.59 -6.84 17.09
CA THR A 119 10.30 -8.02 16.58
C THR A 119 11.81 -7.82 16.66
N LEU A 120 12.55 -8.89 16.39
CA LEU A 120 13.95 -8.78 16.06
C LEU A 120 14.13 -8.03 14.73
N LEU A 121 15.32 -7.50 14.51
CA LEU A 121 15.74 -6.88 13.24
C LEU A 121 16.03 -8.01 12.23
N ASP A 122 14.95 -8.56 11.69
CA ASP A 122 14.98 -9.64 10.69
C ASP A 122 13.66 -9.64 9.91
N GLU A 123 13.69 -9.08 8.72
CA GLU A 123 12.49 -8.86 7.89
C GLU A 123 11.86 -10.17 7.44
N GLN A 124 12.64 -11.25 7.28
CA GLN A 124 12.11 -12.58 7.01
C GLN A 124 11.24 -13.08 8.16
N SER A 125 11.73 -12.93 9.40
CA SER A 125 10.96 -13.30 10.60
C SER A 125 9.73 -12.43 10.78
N ILE A 126 9.79 -11.13 10.46
CA ILE A 126 8.63 -10.23 10.52
C ILE A 126 7.51 -10.74 9.58
N LEU A 127 7.83 -11.01 8.32
CA LEU A 127 6.83 -11.52 7.38
C LEU A 127 6.43 -12.97 7.67
N GLY A 128 7.36 -13.82 8.12
CA GLY A 128 7.05 -15.19 8.56
C GLY A 128 6.06 -15.21 9.73
N LEU A 129 6.24 -14.34 10.72
CA LEU A 129 5.30 -14.15 11.83
C LEU A 129 3.93 -13.68 11.31
N ALA A 130 3.91 -12.70 10.41
CA ALA A 130 2.67 -12.19 9.81
C ALA A 130 1.90 -13.29 9.05
N ILE A 131 2.58 -14.10 8.25
CA ILE A 131 2.00 -15.26 7.56
C ILE A 131 1.38 -16.23 8.59
N GLY A 132 2.12 -16.56 9.64
CA GLY A 132 1.63 -17.43 10.71
C GLY A 132 0.40 -16.88 11.42
N MET A 133 0.38 -15.58 11.73
CA MET A 133 -0.79 -14.90 12.31
C MET A 133 -1.99 -14.92 11.35
N ALA A 134 -1.81 -14.65 10.08
CA ALA A 134 -2.87 -14.67 9.07
C ALA A 134 -3.53 -16.06 8.98
N GLN A 135 -2.75 -17.13 9.02
CA GLN A 135 -3.26 -18.51 9.04
C GLN A 135 -4.05 -18.84 10.32
N ASN A 136 -3.81 -18.12 11.40
CA ASN A 136 -4.53 -18.27 12.65
C ASN A 136 -5.72 -17.30 12.84
N GLY A 137 -6.09 -16.58 11.78
CA GLY A 137 -7.30 -15.74 11.75
C GLY A 137 -7.10 -14.30 12.19
N PHE A 138 -5.86 -13.89 12.44
CA PHE A 138 -5.53 -12.48 12.66
C PHE A 138 -5.43 -11.72 11.33
N ILE A 139 -5.46 -10.40 11.42
CA ILE A 139 -5.12 -9.48 10.33
C ILE A 139 -3.82 -8.77 10.70
N PRO A 140 -2.68 -9.35 10.34
CA PRO A 140 -1.40 -8.74 10.66
C PRO A 140 -1.18 -7.47 9.84
N VAL A 141 -0.59 -6.48 10.51
CA VAL A 141 -0.11 -5.23 9.92
C VAL A 141 1.40 -5.16 10.16
N PRO A 142 2.20 -6.00 9.47
CA PRO A 142 3.65 -5.97 9.60
C PRO A 142 4.21 -4.67 9.05
N GLU A 143 5.33 -4.20 9.65
CA GLU A 143 6.09 -3.05 9.17
C GLU A 143 7.50 -3.47 8.77
N ILE A 144 7.87 -3.21 7.53
CA ILE A 144 9.25 -3.16 7.07
C ILE A 144 9.72 -1.72 7.15
N GLN A 145 10.73 -1.48 7.96
CA GLN A 145 11.12 -0.14 8.39
C GLN A 145 11.55 0.79 7.24
N PHE A 146 12.18 0.21 6.20
CA PHE A 146 12.58 0.92 4.98
C PHE A 146 12.42 0.01 3.76
N LEU A 147 11.99 0.56 2.63
CA LEU A 147 11.79 -0.19 1.39
C LEU A 147 13.04 -0.97 0.95
N ALA A 148 14.23 -0.42 1.18
CA ALA A 148 15.49 -1.10 0.91
C ALA A 148 15.64 -2.46 1.61
N TYR A 149 15.03 -2.62 2.79
CA TYR A 149 15.11 -3.86 3.58
C TYR A 149 14.13 -4.93 3.14
N LEU A 150 13.15 -4.57 2.30
CA LEU A 150 12.20 -5.54 1.74
C LEU A 150 12.93 -6.68 1.00
N HIS A 151 14.07 -6.40 0.37
CA HIS A 151 14.87 -7.42 -0.32
C HIS A 151 15.26 -8.59 0.58
N ASN A 152 15.39 -8.38 1.89
CA ASN A 152 15.64 -9.46 2.85
C ASN A 152 14.42 -10.38 3.04
N ALA A 153 13.21 -9.91 2.76
CA ALA A 153 11.96 -10.63 2.97
C ALA A 153 11.14 -10.82 1.68
N GLU A 154 11.73 -10.58 0.53
CA GLU A 154 11.05 -10.69 -0.77
C GLU A 154 10.50 -12.09 -1.00
N ASP A 155 11.24 -13.14 -0.61
CA ASP A 155 10.81 -14.52 -0.76
C ASP A 155 9.57 -14.84 0.10
N GLN A 156 9.49 -14.35 1.33
CA GLN A 156 8.32 -14.53 2.18
C GLN A 156 7.08 -13.83 1.58
N LEU A 157 7.27 -12.66 0.96
CA LEU A 157 6.17 -11.96 0.30
C LEU A 157 5.75 -12.67 -0.99
N ARG A 158 6.70 -12.93 -1.89
CA ARG A 158 6.48 -13.51 -3.21
C ARG A 158 6.24 -15.01 -3.13
N GLY A 159 7.17 -15.74 -2.49
CA GLY A 159 7.18 -17.20 -2.46
C GLY A 159 6.12 -17.81 -1.54
N GLU A 160 5.68 -17.09 -0.52
CA GLU A 160 4.77 -17.59 0.50
C GLU A 160 3.43 -16.82 0.54
N ALA A 161 3.46 -15.53 0.90
CA ALA A 161 2.24 -14.78 1.15
C ALA A 161 1.36 -14.67 -0.11
N ALA A 162 1.94 -14.31 -1.25
CA ALA A 162 1.21 -14.09 -2.49
C ALA A 162 0.84 -15.39 -3.21
N THR A 163 1.67 -16.44 -3.12
CA THR A 163 1.46 -17.68 -3.88
C THR A 163 0.55 -18.68 -3.19
N LEU A 164 0.40 -18.63 -1.87
CA LEU A 164 -0.40 -19.59 -1.12
C LEU A 164 -1.86 -19.72 -1.61
N PRO A 165 -2.58 -18.62 -1.88
CA PRO A 165 -3.92 -18.72 -2.47
C PRO A 165 -3.93 -19.42 -3.82
N PHE A 166 -2.92 -19.16 -4.66
CA PHE A 166 -2.80 -19.75 -5.99
C PHE A 166 -2.58 -21.25 -5.91
N PHE A 167 -1.57 -21.71 -5.19
CA PHE A 167 -1.24 -23.14 -5.08
C PHE A 167 -2.25 -23.96 -4.30
N SER A 168 -2.93 -23.35 -3.33
CA SER A 168 -3.98 -24.02 -2.56
C SER A 168 -5.36 -23.95 -3.20
N ASN A 169 -5.47 -23.34 -4.39
CA ASN A 169 -6.76 -23.07 -5.04
C ASN A 169 -7.74 -22.32 -4.11
N GLY A 170 -7.24 -21.31 -3.39
CA GLY A 170 -8.00 -20.48 -2.48
C GLY A 170 -8.39 -21.12 -1.14
N GLN A 171 -7.87 -22.31 -0.83
CA GLN A 171 -8.12 -22.97 0.46
C GLN A 171 -7.43 -22.26 1.62
N PHE A 172 -6.25 -21.72 1.35
CA PHE A 172 -5.46 -20.95 2.31
C PHE A 172 -5.18 -19.55 1.74
N THR A 173 -5.25 -18.56 2.60
CA THR A 173 -5.05 -17.15 2.25
C THR A 173 -4.14 -16.48 3.27
N ASN A 174 -3.46 -15.42 2.88
CA ASN A 174 -2.59 -14.65 3.76
C ASN A 174 -3.04 -13.18 3.82
N PRO A 175 -4.20 -12.88 4.42
CA PRO A 175 -4.65 -11.50 4.54
C PRO A 175 -3.67 -10.70 5.38
N MET A 176 -3.12 -9.61 4.83
CA MET A 176 -2.25 -8.70 5.57
C MET A 176 -2.18 -7.32 4.94
N VAL A 177 -1.81 -6.33 5.75
CA VAL A 177 -1.43 -5.00 5.26
C VAL A 177 0.02 -4.75 5.62
N LEU A 178 0.91 -5.04 4.69
CA LEU A 178 2.34 -4.80 4.84
C LEU A 178 2.64 -3.31 4.66
N ARG A 179 2.96 -2.63 5.75
CA ARG A 179 3.41 -1.24 5.75
C ARG A 179 4.89 -1.17 5.44
N ILE A 180 5.26 -0.33 4.50
CA ILE A 180 6.65 -0.11 4.11
C ILE A 180 6.89 1.38 4.00
N ALA A 181 7.82 1.92 4.78
CA ALA A 181 8.28 3.27 4.60
C ALA A 181 9.29 3.32 3.44
N GLY A 182 9.02 4.15 2.44
CA GLY A 182 9.85 4.23 1.23
C GLY A 182 9.73 5.59 0.54
N LEU A 183 10.20 5.69 -0.69
CA LEU A 183 10.12 6.92 -1.48
C LEU A 183 10.74 8.11 -0.73
N GLY A 184 11.98 7.92 -0.32
CA GLY A 184 12.61 8.72 0.69
C GLY A 184 13.79 9.56 0.20
N TYR A 185 13.72 10.27 -0.92
CA TYR A 185 14.76 11.26 -1.23
C TYR A 185 14.75 12.40 -0.21
N GLN A 186 15.30 12.10 0.97
CA GLN A 186 15.39 13.02 2.08
C GLN A 186 16.78 13.66 2.17
N LYS A 187 16.81 14.95 2.42
CA LYS A 187 18.06 15.66 2.66
C LYS A 187 18.75 15.14 3.93
N GLY A 188 19.97 14.65 3.78
CA GLY A 188 20.85 14.37 4.93
C GLY A 188 20.61 13.05 5.66
N PHE A 189 19.91 12.07 5.07
CA PHE A 189 19.61 10.82 5.72
C PHE A 189 20.04 9.57 4.92
N GLY A 190 20.83 8.72 5.52
CA GLY A 190 20.98 7.29 5.37
C GLY A 190 21.49 6.67 4.07
N GLY A 191 21.74 7.38 2.99
CA GLY A 191 22.16 6.77 1.72
C GLY A 191 21.12 5.75 1.19
N HIS A 192 21.55 4.86 0.29
CA HIS A 192 20.65 3.92 -0.41
C HIS A 192 19.97 2.89 0.52
N PHE A 193 20.52 2.59 1.69
CA PHE A 193 19.89 1.69 2.67
C PHE A 193 18.60 2.26 3.29
N HIS A 194 18.41 3.57 3.25
CA HIS A 194 17.25 4.23 3.86
C HIS A 194 16.43 5.04 2.85
N ASN A 195 16.92 5.20 1.63
CA ASN A 195 16.32 6.06 0.61
C ASN A 195 16.14 5.31 -0.72
N ASP A 196 15.69 4.07 -0.67
CA ASP A 196 15.43 3.29 -1.88
C ASP A 196 14.02 3.53 -2.42
N ASN A 197 13.91 3.54 -3.75
CA ASN A 197 12.68 3.71 -4.49
C ASN A 197 12.43 2.52 -5.43
N SER A 198 12.93 1.33 -5.09
CA SER A 198 12.82 0.09 -5.87
C SER A 198 11.44 -0.55 -5.73
N ILE A 199 10.46 -0.10 -6.50
CA ILE A 199 9.12 -0.71 -6.51
C ILE A 199 8.97 -1.86 -7.52
N ALA A 200 9.97 -2.12 -8.36
CA ALA A 200 9.93 -3.15 -9.40
C ALA A 200 9.63 -4.53 -8.82
N VAL A 201 10.30 -4.89 -7.73
CA VAL A 201 10.14 -6.19 -7.05
C VAL A 201 8.72 -6.42 -6.53
N LEU A 202 8.01 -5.37 -6.13
CA LEU A 202 6.63 -5.46 -5.68
C LEU A 202 5.66 -5.59 -6.85
N ARG A 203 5.91 -4.87 -7.94
CA ARG A 203 5.04 -4.87 -9.13
C ARG A 203 5.07 -6.19 -9.89
N ASP A 204 6.13 -6.97 -9.76
CA ASP A 204 6.28 -8.29 -10.41
C ASP A 204 5.52 -9.42 -9.68
N ILE A 205 4.94 -9.15 -8.50
CA ILE A 205 4.26 -10.17 -7.72
C ILE A 205 2.76 -10.19 -8.05
N PRO A 206 2.25 -11.25 -8.75
CA PRO A 206 0.83 -11.34 -9.06
C PRO A 206 -0.04 -11.40 -7.81
N GLY A 207 -1.16 -10.68 -7.82
CA GLY A 207 -2.15 -10.71 -6.73
C GLY A 207 -1.87 -9.74 -5.59
N VAL A 208 -0.67 -9.20 -5.46
CA VAL A 208 -0.35 -8.17 -4.48
C VAL A 208 -0.96 -6.82 -4.90
N ILE A 209 -1.59 -6.13 -3.96
CA ILE A 209 -2.07 -4.77 -4.15
C ILE A 209 -1.02 -3.81 -3.60
N ILE A 210 -0.69 -2.75 -4.35
CA ILE A 210 0.23 -1.71 -3.90
C ILE A 210 -0.53 -0.39 -3.82
N ALA A 211 -0.70 0.12 -2.60
CA ALA A 211 -1.29 1.42 -2.29
C ALA A 211 -0.20 2.41 -1.91
N CYS A 212 -0.25 3.63 -2.43
CA CYS A 212 0.71 4.69 -2.11
C CYS A 212 -0.01 6.03 -1.98
N PRO A 213 -0.29 6.51 -0.77
CA PRO A 213 -0.96 7.78 -0.55
C PRO A 213 -0.04 8.96 -0.83
N SER A 214 -0.61 10.07 -1.31
CA SER A 214 0.13 11.31 -1.54
C SER A 214 -0.16 12.38 -0.47
N THR A 215 -1.31 12.34 0.19
CA THR A 215 -1.69 13.28 1.25
C THR A 215 -1.98 12.55 2.55
N GLY A 216 -1.96 13.29 3.67
CA GLY A 216 -2.28 12.70 4.97
C GLY A 216 -3.72 12.19 5.07
N ALA A 217 -4.68 12.89 4.47
CA ALA A 217 -6.07 12.46 4.43
C ALA A 217 -6.23 11.18 3.61
N ASP A 218 -5.60 11.12 2.43
CA ASP A 218 -5.59 9.91 1.60
C ASP A 218 -4.95 8.74 2.36
N ALA A 219 -3.87 8.97 3.08
CA ALA A 219 -3.19 7.93 3.85
C ALA A 219 -4.12 7.28 4.88
N ALA A 220 -4.90 8.08 5.62
CA ALA A 220 -5.86 7.54 6.58
C ALA A 220 -6.99 6.76 5.89
N MET A 221 -7.60 7.33 4.84
CA MET A 221 -8.72 6.71 4.13
C MET A 221 -8.31 5.46 3.34
N MET A 222 -7.14 5.49 2.69
CA MET A 222 -6.62 4.32 1.96
C MET A 222 -6.19 3.20 2.91
N LEU A 223 -5.62 3.50 4.08
CA LEU A 223 -5.26 2.46 5.06
C LEU A 223 -6.49 1.70 5.55
N ARG A 224 -7.62 2.38 5.74
CA ARG A 224 -8.91 1.75 6.08
C ARG A 224 -9.37 0.79 4.98
N GLU A 225 -9.27 1.20 3.72
CA GLU A 225 -9.59 0.34 2.58
C GLU A 225 -8.63 -0.84 2.48
N CYS A 226 -7.32 -0.64 2.71
CA CYS A 226 -6.34 -1.73 2.71
C CYS A 226 -6.70 -2.79 3.78
N VAL A 227 -7.10 -2.37 4.98
CA VAL A 227 -7.55 -3.29 6.03
C VAL A 227 -8.85 -3.99 5.62
N ARG A 228 -9.81 -3.30 5.00
CA ARG A 228 -11.02 -3.92 4.47
C ARG A 228 -10.68 -5.00 3.42
N LEU A 229 -9.79 -4.68 2.47
CA LEU A 229 -9.34 -5.63 1.44
C LEU A 229 -8.68 -6.88 2.05
N ALA A 230 -7.85 -6.70 3.07
CA ALA A 230 -7.26 -7.83 3.78
C ALA A 230 -8.32 -8.66 4.49
N ARG A 231 -9.21 -8.04 5.28
CA ARG A 231 -10.23 -8.73 6.07
C ARG A 231 -11.29 -9.44 5.22
N GLU A 232 -11.88 -8.73 4.27
CA GLU A 232 -13.04 -9.20 3.51
C GLU A 232 -12.66 -9.93 2.22
N GLU A 233 -11.62 -9.44 1.54
CA GLU A 233 -11.18 -9.98 0.26
C GLU A 233 -9.92 -10.84 0.36
N GLN A 234 -9.42 -11.05 1.59
CA GLN A 234 -8.28 -11.91 1.90
C GLN A 234 -7.01 -11.55 1.11
N ARG A 235 -6.83 -10.24 0.85
CA ARG A 235 -5.75 -9.74 0.00
C ARG A 235 -4.47 -9.48 0.80
N VAL A 236 -3.35 -9.70 0.11
CA VAL A 236 -2.06 -9.16 0.52
C VAL A 236 -1.95 -7.76 -0.04
N VAL A 237 -1.85 -6.77 0.83
CA VAL A 237 -1.77 -5.36 0.46
C VAL A 237 -0.46 -4.78 0.97
N VAL A 238 0.31 -4.16 0.11
CA VAL A 238 1.47 -3.33 0.45
C VAL A 238 0.99 -1.89 0.54
N PHE A 239 1.12 -1.29 1.71
CA PHE A 239 0.87 0.12 1.95
C PHE A 239 2.20 0.85 1.99
N LEU A 240 2.59 1.40 0.84
CA LEU A 240 3.86 2.10 0.65
C LEU A 240 3.73 3.54 1.13
N GLU A 241 4.42 3.88 2.20
CA GLU A 241 4.34 5.16 2.88
C GLU A 241 5.49 6.09 2.43
N PRO A 242 5.20 7.22 1.75
CA PRO A 242 6.25 8.16 1.34
C PRO A 242 6.90 8.86 2.54
N ILE A 243 8.11 8.43 2.91
CA ILE A 243 8.84 8.96 4.07
C ILE A 243 9.02 10.48 3.99
N ALA A 244 9.34 11.00 2.81
CA ALA A 244 9.54 12.43 2.62
C ALA A 244 8.29 13.26 2.93
N LEU A 245 7.09 12.66 2.83
CA LEU A 245 5.83 13.33 3.12
C LEU A 245 5.38 13.23 4.59
N TYR A 246 5.97 12.34 5.38
CA TYR A 246 5.60 12.19 6.79
C TYR A 246 5.59 13.49 7.59
N PRO A 247 6.68 14.30 7.58
CA PRO A 247 6.74 15.55 8.31
C PRO A 247 6.26 16.75 7.51
N MET A 248 5.91 16.57 6.22
CA MET A 248 5.64 17.68 5.31
C MET A 248 4.45 18.50 5.76
N ARG A 249 4.64 19.82 5.81
CA ARG A 249 3.63 20.80 6.24
C ARG A 249 3.28 21.78 5.15
N ASP A 250 4.30 22.31 4.50
CA ASP A 250 4.18 23.47 3.61
C ASP A 250 4.17 23.01 2.14
N LEU A 251 3.44 23.73 1.31
CA LEU A 251 3.39 23.46 -0.11
C LEU A 251 4.17 24.49 -0.92
N GLN A 252 3.89 25.77 -0.77
CA GLN A 252 4.47 26.82 -1.60
C GLN A 252 5.51 27.66 -0.85
N THR A 253 5.21 28.07 0.35
CA THR A 253 6.07 28.95 1.17
C THR A 253 6.20 28.41 2.58
N ASP A 254 7.34 28.68 3.21
CA ASP A 254 7.57 28.25 4.60
C ASP A 254 6.48 28.80 5.52
N GLY A 255 5.86 27.91 6.28
CA GLY A 255 4.82 28.22 7.24
C GLY A 255 3.39 28.29 6.66
N ASP A 256 3.17 28.00 5.38
CA ASP A 256 1.83 28.02 4.77
C ASP A 256 0.91 26.87 5.23
N ASN A 257 1.50 25.80 5.74
CA ASN A 257 0.82 24.60 6.22
C ASN A 257 -0.15 23.97 5.17
N ALA A 258 0.03 24.28 3.90
CA ALA A 258 -0.93 23.94 2.85
C ALA A 258 -0.88 22.47 2.42
N TRP A 259 0.10 21.69 2.92
CA TRP A 259 0.17 20.24 2.70
C TRP A 259 -0.41 19.43 3.85
N MET A 260 -0.64 20.04 5.01
CA MET A 260 -1.30 19.35 6.12
C MET A 260 -2.80 19.16 5.86
N CYS A 261 -3.37 18.11 6.44
CA CYS A 261 -4.78 17.76 6.30
C CYS A 261 -5.44 17.61 7.68
N SER A 262 -6.74 17.90 7.78
CA SER A 262 -7.56 17.46 8.91
C SER A 262 -7.76 15.95 8.84
N TYR A 263 -7.98 15.30 9.96
CA TYR A 263 -8.24 13.88 10.02
C TYR A 263 -9.64 13.57 9.47
N PRO A 264 -9.77 12.74 8.41
CA PRO A 264 -11.08 12.42 7.86
C PRO A 264 -11.90 11.56 8.84
N PRO A 265 -13.25 11.69 8.82
CA PRO A 265 -14.14 10.85 9.60
C PRO A 265 -13.76 9.37 9.54
N PRO A 266 -13.86 8.60 10.65
CA PRO A 266 -13.37 7.23 10.72
C PRO A 266 -14.12 6.24 9.81
N ASP A 267 -15.30 6.58 9.34
CA ASP A 267 -16.13 5.83 8.41
C ASP A 267 -15.85 6.14 6.93
N GLU A 268 -15.05 7.16 6.65
CA GLU A 268 -14.67 7.49 5.26
C GLU A 268 -13.46 6.67 4.81
N SER A 269 -13.53 6.17 3.57
CA SER A 269 -12.44 5.46 2.91
C SER A 269 -12.34 5.83 1.43
N ILE A 270 -11.19 5.56 0.83
CA ILE A 270 -10.99 5.67 -0.62
C ILE A 270 -11.01 4.25 -1.18
N ALA A 271 -12.02 3.97 -2.00
CA ALA A 271 -12.22 2.65 -2.58
C ALA A 271 -11.01 2.21 -3.43
N PHE A 272 -10.74 0.90 -3.44
CA PHE A 272 -9.72 0.31 -4.29
C PHE A 272 -9.93 0.68 -5.76
N GLY A 273 -8.88 1.15 -6.42
CA GLY A 273 -8.91 1.61 -7.81
C GLY A 273 -9.37 3.06 -8.01
N GLN A 274 -9.80 3.75 -6.95
CA GLN A 274 -10.16 5.17 -7.03
C GLN A 274 -8.91 6.06 -7.09
N ILE A 275 -8.74 6.78 -8.17
CA ILE A 275 -7.68 7.78 -8.36
C ILE A 275 -8.03 9.11 -7.70
N GLY A 276 -7.01 9.96 -7.49
CA GLY A 276 -7.17 11.37 -7.13
C GLY A 276 -7.03 12.29 -8.35
N GLN A 277 -7.68 13.44 -8.30
CA GLN A 277 -7.50 14.47 -9.32
C GLN A 277 -7.49 15.86 -8.68
N HIS A 278 -6.52 16.68 -9.10
CA HIS A 278 -6.44 18.09 -8.76
C HIS A 278 -6.44 18.94 -10.04
N GLY A 279 -7.31 19.93 -10.06
CA GLY A 279 -7.52 20.75 -11.26
C GLY A 279 -8.34 20.06 -12.36
N ALA A 280 -8.63 20.80 -13.42
CA ALA A 280 -9.45 20.34 -14.55
C ALA A 280 -8.89 20.81 -15.91
N GLY A 281 -7.64 21.28 -15.94
CA GLY A 281 -7.01 21.80 -17.14
C GLY A 281 -6.89 20.76 -18.26
N THR A 282 -6.75 21.24 -19.49
CA THR A 282 -6.76 20.38 -20.68
C THR A 282 -5.47 20.45 -21.51
N ASP A 283 -4.54 21.37 -21.21
CA ASP A 283 -3.28 21.43 -21.94
C ASP A 283 -2.33 20.30 -21.52
N LEU A 284 -2.31 19.96 -20.22
CA LEU A 284 -1.40 18.97 -19.65
C LEU A 284 -2.08 18.15 -18.54
N ALA A 285 -2.05 16.83 -18.69
CA ALA A 285 -2.29 15.91 -17.58
C ALA A 285 -0.94 15.47 -17.00
N ILE A 286 -0.69 15.75 -15.71
CA ILE A 286 0.44 15.18 -14.97
C ILE A 286 -0.07 13.95 -14.24
N VAL A 287 0.50 12.77 -14.53
CA VAL A 287 0.15 11.49 -13.89
C VAL A 287 1.27 11.11 -12.92
N THR A 288 0.95 10.93 -11.65
CA THR A 288 1.96 10.81 -10.60
C THR A 288 1.42 10.13 -9.34
N TYR A 289 2.24 10.01 -8.30
CA TYR A 289 1.91 9.47 -6.97
C TYR A 289 2.93 9.94 -5.93
N GLY A 290 2.61 9.80 -4.65
CA GLY A 290 3.53 10.07 -3.54
C GLY A 290 4.21 11.43 -3.63
N ASN A 291 5.55 11.47 -3.56
CA ASN A 291 6.32 12.70 -3.66
C ASN A 291 6.15 13.41 -5.01
N GLY A 292 5.95 12.65 -6.09
CA GLY A 292 5.70 13.22 -7.41
C GLY A 292 4.44 14.08 -7.43
N HIS A 293 3.40 13.71 -6.66
CA HIS A 293 2.21 14.53 -6.50
C HIS A 293 2.53 15.84 -5.79
N TYR A 294 3.23 15.79 -4.67
CA TYR A 294 3.66 16.98 -3.93
C TYR A 294 4.50 17.93 -4.81
N LEU A 295 5.49 17.40 -5.52
CA LEU A 295 6.35 18.19 -6.41
C LEU A 295 5.58 18.78 -7.60
N SER A 296 4.65 18.04 -8.17
CA SER A 296 3.77 18.52 -9.23
C SER A 296 2.87 19.67 -8.75
N ARG A 297 2.34 19.57 -7.52
CA ARG A 297 1.57 20.65 -6.90
C ARG A 297 2.42 21.88 -6.62
N LYS A 298 3.69 21.72 -6.24
CA LYS A 298 4.64 22.86 -6.13
C LYS A 298 4.89 23.54 -7.45
N ALA A 299 5.07 22.78 -8.52
CA ALA A 299 5.33 23.31 -9.86
C ALA A 299 4.09 23.93 -10.52
N GLU A 300 2.89 23.68 -10.00
CA GLU A 300 1.62 24.11 -10.62
C GLU A 300 1.56 25.63 -10.85
N ALA A 301 1.97 26.42 -9.86
CA ALA A 301 1.92 27.88 -9.94
C ALA A 301 2.79 28.42 -11.10
N ASP A 302 4.00 27.89 -11.24
CA ASP A 302 4.94 28.28 -12.30
C ASP A 302 4.46 27.87 -13.69
N LEU A 303 3.84 26.68 -13.80
CA LEU A 303 3.27 26.19 -15.05
C LEU A 303 2.07 27.04 -15.48
N ARG A 304 1.18 27.39 -14.55
CA ARG A 304 0.04 28.29 -14.82
C ARG A 304 0.49 29.69 -15.20
N ALA A 305 1.54 30.22 -14.58
CA ALA A 305 2.13 31.52 -14.94
C ALA A 305 2.69 31.52 -16.39
N LYS A 306 3.07 30.35 -16.91
CA LYS A 306 3.48 30.14 -18.30
C LYS A 306 2.30 29.90 -19.27
N GLY A 307 1.06 30.02 -18.78
CA GLY A 307 -0.15 29.84 -19.58
C GLY A 307 -0.53 28.36 -19.82
N ILE A 308 0.03 27.42 -19.05
CA ILE A 308 -0.29 25.99 -19.18
C ILE A 308 -1.48 25.67 -18.24
N ASP A 309 -2.61 25.32 -18.81
CA ASP A 309 -3.76 24.83 -18.05
C ASP A 309 -3.63 23.32 -17.81
N LEU A 310 -3.53 22.93 -16.55
CA LEU A 310 -3.16 21.55 -16.18
C LEU A 310 -4.10 20.94 -15.17
N ARG A 311 -4.10 19.60 -15.17
CA ARG A 311 -4.61 18.74 -14.09
C ARG A 311 -3.53 17.79 -13.62
N ILE A 312 -3.59 17.43 -12.33
CA ILE A 312 -2.69 16.44 -11.73
C ILE A 312 -3.55 15.25 -11.32
N ILE A 313 -3.17 14.06 -11.80
CA ILE A 313 -3.83 12.79 -11.56
C ILE A 313 -2.94 12.00 -10.60
N ASP A 314 -3.48 11.71 -9.42
CA ASP A 314 -2.83 10.93 -8.39
C ASP A 314 -3.27 9.46 -8.49
N LEU A 315 -2.32 8.57 -8.74
CA LEU A 315 -2.57 7.14 -8.92
C LEU A 315 -3.21 6.49 -7.71
N ARG A 316 -2.70 6.78 -6.52
CA ARG A 316 -3.05 6.12 -5.25
C ARG A 316 -2.78 4.62 -5.23
N TRP A 317 -3.14 3.88 -6.27
CA TRP A 317 -3.00 2.44 -6.44
C TRP A 317 -2.00 2.13 -7.56
N LEU A 318 -0.85 1.55 -7.21
CA LEU A 318 0.25 1.32 -8.15
C LEU A 318 0.17 -0.07 -8.82
N ALA A 319 -0.45 -1.03 -8.14
CA ALA A 319 -0.74 -2.35 -8.68
C ALA A 319 -1.99 -2.96 -8.01
N PRO A 320 -2.91 -3.57 -8.79
CA PRO A 320 -3.06 -3.35 -10.23
C PRO A 320 -3.39 -1.90 -10.57
N LEU A 321 -2.95 -1.43 -11.73
CA LEU A 321 -3.25 -0.06 -12.18
C LEU A 321 -4.74 0.11 -12.44
N PRO A 322 -5.35 1.23 -12.01
CA PRO A 322 -6.72 1.58 -12.36
C PRO A 322 -6.80 2.17 -13.78
N GLU A 323 -6.50 1.35 -14.80
CA GLU A 323 -6.27 1.76 -16.19
C GLU A 323 -7.41 2.57 -16.78
N GLU A 324 -8.66 2.07 -16.65
CA GLU A 324 -9.84 2.77 -17.18
C GLU A 324 -10.02 4.16 -16.56
N ALA A 325 -9.83 4.26 -15.23
CA ALA A 325 -9.95 5.53 -14.52
C ALA A 325 -8.86 6.53 -14.95
N LEU A 326 -7.62 6.04 -15.13
CA LEU A 326 -6.50 6.85 -15.58
C LEU A 326 -6.70 7.39 -16.99
N LEU A 327 -7.10 6.52 -17.92
CA LEU A 327 -7.40 6.92 -19.31
C LEU A 327 -8.56 7.90 -19.37
N ALA A 328 -9.61 7.68 -18.59
CA ALA A 328 -10.75 8.57 -18.49
C ALA A 328 -10.36 9.95 -17.92
N ALA A 329 -9.54 9.97 -16.86
CA ALA A 329 -9.09 11.21 -16.23
C ALA A 329 -8.15 12.04 -17.13
N ALA A 330 -7.32 11.39 -17.95
CA ALA A 330 -6.44 12.08 -18.90
C ALA A 330 -7.13 12.44 -20.22
N LYS A 331 -8.36 11.94 -20.45
CA LYS A 331 -9.10 12.17 -21.70
C LYS A 331 -9.29 13.66 -21.98
N GLY A 332 -9.01 14.06 -23.22
CA GLY A 332 -9.13 15.43 -23.66
C GLY A 332 -7.92 16.33 -23.33
N CYS A 333 -6.91 15.82 -22.61
CA CYS A 333 -5.65 16.55 -22.43
C CYS A 333 -4.79 16.43 -23.70
N LYS A 334 -4.19 17.55 -24.10
CA LYS A 334 -3.32 17.61 -25.28
C LYS A 334 -2.01 16.84 -25.06
N ASN A 335 -1.49 16.88 -23.84
CA ASN A 335 -0.22 16.28 -23.46
C ASN A 335 -0.40 15.47 -22.16
N VAL A 336 0.37 14.40 -22.03
CA VAL A 336 0.47 13.62 -20.79
C VAL A 336 1.92 13.58 -20.35
N LEU A 337 2.18 13.99 -19.12
CA LEU A 337 3.49 13.91 -18.47
C LEU A 337 3.40 12.95 -17.28
N ILE A 338 4.21 11.92 -17.30
CA ILE A 338 4.36 11.02 -16.17
C ILE A 338 5.49 11.52 -15.29
N VAL A 339 5.21 11.74 -14.00
CA VAL A 339 6.19 12.17 -13.01
C VAL A 339 6.34 11.06 -11.98
N ASP A 340 7.51 10.43 -11.97
CA ASP A 340 7.83 9.28 -11.15
C ASP A 340 9.19 9.48 -10.46
N GLU A 341 9.23 9.44 -9.15
CA GLU A 341 10.50 9.60 -8.42
C GLU A 341 11.39 8.35 -8.46
N CYS A 342 10.84 7.20 -8.90
CA CYS A 342 11.61 5.98 -9.05
C CYS A 342 12.60 6.07 -10.22
N ARG A 343 13.49 5.09 -10.27
CA ARG A 343 14.45 4.94 -11.36
C ARG A 343 13.75 4.84 -12.71
N ARG A 344 14.45 5.27 -13.76
CA ARG A 344 13.97 5.19 -15.14
C ARG A 344 13.60 3.77 -15.53
N THR A 345 14.38 2.78 -15.07
CA THR A 345 14.18 1.35 -15.31
C THR A 345 13.44 0.72 -14.13
N GLY A 346 12.40 -0.03 -14.42
CA GLY A 346 11.59 -0.74 -13.41
C GLY A 346 10.62 0.14 -12.62
N GLY A 347 10.65 1.47 -12.79
CA GLY A 347 9.70 2.38 -12.13
C GLY A 347 8.27 2.24 -12.65
N GLN A 348 7.32 2.89 -11.97
CA GLN A 348 5.91 2.91 -12.36
C GLN A 348 5.69 3.59 -13.72
N ALA A 349 6.58 4.52 -14.07
CA ALA A 349 6.53 5.23 -15.33
C ALA A 349 6.56 4.32 -16.56
N GLU A 350 7.18 3.15 -16.52
CA GLU A 350 7.21 2.22 -17.66
C GLU A 350 5.83 1.68 -17.98
N ALA A 351 5.09 1.23 -16.98
CA ALA A 351 3.72 0.71 -17.19
C ALA A 351 2.77 1.83 -17.66
N LEU A 352 2.91 3.03 -17.10
CA LEU A 352 2.09 4.18 -17.50
C LEU A 352 2.41 4.63 -18.93
N MET A 353 3.70 4.64 -19.33
CA MET A 353 4.09 4.92 -20.71
C MET A 353 3.47 3.93 -21.69
N ALA A 354 3.49 2.61 -21.35
CA ALA A 354 2.86 1.57 -22.16
C ALA A 354 1.36 1.80 -22.27
N LEU A 355 0.67 1.95 -21.13
CA LEU A 355 -0.79 2.17 -21.06
C LEU A 355 -1.25 3.34 -21.95
N PHE A 356 -0.62 4.51 -21.80
CA PHE A 356 -1.02 5.68 -22.57
C PHE A 356 -0.63 5.58 -24.04
N ALA A 357 0.51 4.97 -24.38
CA ALA A 357 0.92 4.74 -25.76
C ALA A 357 -0.02 3.77 -26.49
N GLU A 358 -0.41 2.67 -25.85
CA GLU A 358 -1.37 1.68 -26.36
C GLU A 358 -2.77 2.29 -26.55
N ALA A 359 -3.15 3.24 -25.69
CA ALA A 359 -4.37 4.03 -25.84
C ALA A 359 -4.32 5.11 -26.92
N GLY A 360 -3.21 5.24 -27.64
CA GLY A 360 -3.03 6.17 -28.76
C GLY A 360 -2.64 7.59 -28.35
N GLN A 361 -2.15 7.82 -27.13
CA GLN A 361 -1.65 9.12 -26.69
C GLN A 361 -0.29 9.42 -27.35
N SER A 362 -0.25 10.30 -28.33
CA SER A 362 0.94 10.59 -29.12
C SER A 362 1.90 11.62 -28.46
N ARG A 363 1.37 12.49 -27.60
CA ARG A 363 2.15 13.51 -26.86
C ARG A 363 2.35 13.08 -25.42
N LEU A 364 3.32 12.18 -25.23
CA LEU A 364 3.62 11.51 -24.00
C LEU A 364 5.08 11.69 -23.63
N ALA A 365 5.35 12.05 -22.39
CA ALA A 365 6.70 12.20 -21.83
C ALA A 365 6.75 11.73 -20.39
N ARG A 366 7.95 11.47 -19.88
CA ARG A 366 8.17 11.13 -18.46
C ARG A 366 9.37 11.88 -17.87
N VAL A 367 9.26 12.18 -16.58
CA VAL A 367 10.35 12.64 -15.71
C VAL A 367 10.56 11.56 -14.66
N THR A 368 11.77 11.05 -14.55
CA THR A 368 12.15 9.98 -13.61
C THR A 368 13.52 10.27 -13.02
N ALA A 369 13.87 9.58 -11.91
CA ALA A 369 15.27 9.51 -11.50
C ALA A 369 16.11 8.75 -12.56
N GLN A 370 17.40 9.00 -12.58
CA GLN A 370 18.35 8.18 -13.35
C GLN A 370 18.61 6.86 -12.60
N ASP A 371 19.07 5.85 -13.36
CA ASP A 371 19.40 4.56 -12.77
C ASP A 371 20.68 4.68 -11.91
N SER A 372 20.50 4.72 -10.61
CA SER A 372 21.60 4.76 -9.62
C SER A 372 21.12 4.15 -8.27
N PHE A 373 22.08 3.91 -7.39
CA PHE A 373 21.81 3.58 -6.00
C PHE A 373 21.64 4.83 -5.14
#